data_ff1f084a618f7c0379142f01730db6ac
#
_entry.id   ff1f084a618f7c0379142f01730db6ac
#
_cell.length_a   1.000
_cell.length_b   1.000
_cell.length_c   1.000
_cell.angle_alpha   90.00
_cell.angle_beta   90.00
_cell.angle_gamma   90.00
#
_symmetry.space_group_name_H-M   'P 1'
#
loop_
_entity.id
_entity.type
_entity.pdbx_description
1 polymer ?
#
loop_
_entity_poly.entity_id
_entity_poly.type
_entity_poly.pdbx_seq_one_letter_code
_entity_poly.pdbx_strand_id
1 'polypeptide(L)'
;MRFSDSSDITLVVTSCGRFDLLKATLESFDRFNTAPIREVFITEDSGDQAVHAAIPANWKGHCTVFVNTPKLGQLASIDLAYGQVKTPYIFHCEDDWQFYRPGFVEDSRSILQVSPHLLQVWLRSYAHDLAIHSPYIHLGDRQVIGGVPCYPLLSEKAEWQSFSLNPGLRRLSDYQRCAPFSAYAGEKALSRRYAELNLTAVTLEGDAVLHTGFGSHVTLPEERQRKERRRQRDRMKILSVLLLGVLLGAGIGYIAS
;
A
#
# COMPACT_ATOMS: atom_id res chain seq x y z
N MET A 1 0.30 15.26 -16.46
CA MET A 1 1.65 14.95 -15.91
C MET A 1 2.74 15.43 -16.84
N ARG A 2 3.94 15.77 -16.34
CA ARG A 2 5.09 16.22 -17.11
C ARG A 2 6.23 15.21 -16.98
N PHE A 3 6.81 14.76 -18.10
CA PHE A 3 8.02 13.94 -18.11
C PHE A 3 9.27 14.80 -18.24
N SER A 4 10.36 14.39 -17.59
CA SER A 4 11.66 15.06 -17.68
C SER A 4 12.81 14.10 -17.39
N ASP A 5 13.82 14.08 -18.27
CA ASP A 5 15.03 13.29 -18.05
C ASP A 5 15.86 13.75 -16.85
N SER A 6 15.66 14.97 -16.38
CA SER A 6 16.29 15.50 -15.17
C SER A 6 15.52 15.19 -13.90
N SER A 7 14.34 14.54 -13.98
CA SER A 7 13.59 14.13 -12.79
C SER A 7 14.32 13.03 -12.02
N ASP A 8 14.28 13.13 -10.72
CA ASP A 8 14.81 12.15 -9.77
C ASP A 8 13.74 11.17 -9.26
N ILE A 9 12.57 11.11 -9.93
CA ILE A 9 11.42 10.29 -9.51
C ILE A 9 10.99 9.37 -10.65
N THR A 10 10.89 8.07 -10.36
CA THR A 10 10.21 7.07 -11.20
C THR A 10 8.86 6.73 -10.55
N LEU A 11 7.79 6.73 -11.34
CA LEU A 11 6.48 6.22 -10.91
C LEU A 11 6.45 4.70 -11.11
N VAL A 12 6.08 3.95 -10.06
CA VAL A 12 5.85 2.50 -10.15
C VAL A 12 4.42 2.19 -9.72
N VAL A 13 3.68 1.52 -10.61
CA VAL A 13 2.29 1.14 -10.37
C VAL A 13 2.15 -0.38 -10.43
N THR A 14 1.47 -0.96 -9.43
CA THR A 14 1.13 -2.39 -9.42
C THR A 14 -0.32 -2.60 -9.79
N SER A 15 -0.59 -3.57 -10.65
CA SER A 15 -1.91 -3.93 -11.15
C SER A 15 -2.08 -5.44 -11.23
N CYS A 16 -3.33 -5.91 -11.16
CA CYS A 16 -3.67 -7.31 -11.37
C CYS A 16 -5.11 -7.44 -11.91
N GLY A 17 -5.30 -7.22 -13.21
CA GLY A 17 -6.55 -7.48 -13.93
C GLY A 17 -7.70 -6.53 -13.61
N ARG A 18 -7.48 -5.41 -12.91
CA ARG A 18 -8.50 -4.42 -12.54
C ARG A 18 -8.35 -3.14 -13.37
N PHE A 19 -8.46 -3.27 -14.71
CA PHE A 19 -8.06 -2.20 -15.64
C PHE A 19 -8.92 -0.94 -15.58
N ASP A 20 -10.19 -1.03 -15.18
CA ASP A 20 -11.04 0.15 -14.97
C ASP A 20 -10.54 0.97 -13.77
N LEU A 21 -10.18 0.32 -12.67
CA LEU A 21 -9.58 0.96 -11.50
C LEU A 21 -8.20 1.53 -11.85
N LEU A 22 -7.35 0.74 -12.52
CA LEU A 22 -6.05 1.19 -12.97
C LEU A 22 -6.17 2.45 -13.83
N LYS A 23 -7.07 2.47 -14.82
CA LYS A 23 -7.30 3.62 -15.67
C LYS A 23 -7.68 4.85 -14.86
N ALA A 24 -8.64 4.73 -13.95
CA ALA A 24 -9.05 5.84 -13.08
C ALA A 24 -7.91 6.35 -12.20
N THR A 25 -7.08 5.43 -11.66
CA THR A 25 -5.88 5.76 -10.88
C THR A 25 -4.88 6.56 -11.72
N LEU A 26 -4.53 6.07 -12.91
CA LEU A 26 -3.55 6.71 -13.79
C LEU A 26 -4.04 8.07 -14.29
N GLU A 27 -5.30 8.20 -14.68
CA GLU A 27 -5.91 9.47 -15.11
C GLU A 27 -5.94 10.49 -13.98
N SER A 28 -6.27 10.08 -12.75
CA SER A 28 -6.27 10.97 -11.60
C SER A 28 -4.85 11.39 -11.21
N PHE A 29 -3.88 10.46 -11.25
CA PHE A 29 -2.47 10.80 -11.04
C PHE A 29 -1.98 11.78 -12.11
N ASP A 30 -2.25 11.52 -13.39
CA ASP A 30 -1.86 12.40 -14.50
C ASP A 30 -2.40 13.84 -14.31
N ARG A 31 -3.63 13.95 -13.83
CA ARG A 31 -4.33 15.22 -13.61
C ARG A 31 -3.76 16.02 -12.43
N PHE A 32 -3.43 15.35 -11.31
CA PHE A 32 -3.12 16.03 -10.05
C PHE A 32 -1.62 16.05 -9.73
N ASN A 33 -0.80 15.22 -10.37
CA ASN A 33 0.65 15.28 -10.17
C ASN A 33 1.26 16.48 -10.86
N THR A 34 1.92 17.34 -10.10
CA THR A 34 2.62 18.55 -10.57
C THR A 34 4.14 18.35 -10.68
N ALA A 35 4.70 17.35 -9.98
CA ALA A 35 6.11 17.02 -10.05
C ALA A 35 6.49 16.39 -11.41
N PRO A 36 7.66 16.69 -11.94
CA PRO A 36 8.17 15.97 -13.12
C PRO A 36 8.47 14.51 -12.75
N ILE A 37 8.12 13.60 -13.65
CA ILE A 37 8.42 12.17 -13.55
C ILE A 37 9.41 11.81 -14.65
N ARG A 38 10.41 10.97 -14.34
CA ARG A 38 11.38 10.50 -15.33
C ARG A 38 10.77 9.48 -16.27
N GLU A 39 10.17 8.44 -15.68
CA GLU A 39 9.61 7.29 -16.38
C GLU A 39 8.55 6.61 -15.50
N VAL A 40 7.75 5.75 -16.10
CA VAL A 40 6.71 4.98 -15.43
C VAL A 40 6.98 3.49 -15.67
N PHE A 41 6.92 2.71 -14.60
CA PHE A 41 6.87 1.25 -14.65
C PHE A 41 5.52 0.76 -14.12
N ILE A 42 4.86 -0.07 -14.90
CA ILE A 42 3.61 -0.73 -14.48
C ILE A 42 3.88 -2.23 -14.46
N THR A 43 3.59 -2.91 -13.34
CA THR A 43 3.58 -4.37 -13.29
C THR A 43 2.15 -4.86 -13.32
N GLU A 44 1.84 -5.74 -14.28
CA GLU A 44 0.54 -6.36 -14.43
C GLU A 44 0.65 -7.86 -14.15
N ASP A 45 0.04 -8.29 -13.04
CA ASP A 45 0.26 -9.63 -12.49
C ASP A 45 -0.87 -10.63 -12.82
N SER A 46 -1.80 -10.27 -13.71
CA SER A 46 -2.79 -11.21 -14.24
C SER A 46 -2.36 -11.90 -15.56
N GLY A 47 -1.31 -11.38 -16.20
CA GLY A 47 -0.86 -11.83 -17.51
C GLY A 47 -1.65 -11.26 -18.68
N ASP A 48 -2.60 -10.36 -18.45
CA ASP A 48 -3.49 -9.82 -19.47
C ASP A 48 -2.91 -8.56 -20.13
N GLN A 49 -2.73 -8.63 -21.46
CA GLN A 49 -2.22 -7.53 -22.29
C GLN A 49 -3.19 -6.34 -22.41
N ALA A 50 -4.46 -6.51 -21.99
CA ALA A 50 -5.44 -5.43 -22.01
C ALA A 50 -5.05 -4.25 -21.08
N VAL A 51 -4.10 -4.43 -20.18
CA VAL A 51 -3.47 -3.37 -19.37
C VAL A 51 -3.04 -2.16 -20.19
N HIS A 52 -2.56 -2.36 -21.42
CA HIS A 52 -2.09 -1.28 -22.30
C HIS A 52 -3.21 -0.28 -22.67
N ALA A 53 -4.47 -0.70 -22.65
CA ALA A 53 -5.60 0.18 -22.92
C ALA A 53 -5.94 1.13 -21.75
N ALA A 54 -5.45 0.84 -20.54
CA ALA A 54 -5.65 1.68 -19.37
C ALA A 54 -4.65 2.86 -19.29
N ILE A 55 -3.57 2.83 -20.08
CA ILE A 55 -2.48 3.80 -19.99
C ILE A 55 -2.86 5.10 -20.70
N PRO A 56 -2.72 6.27 -20.05
CA PRO A 56 -2.96 7.56 -20.69
C PRO A 56 -2.10 7.75 -21.97
N ALA A 57 -2.70 8.24 -23.04
CA ALA A 57 -2.02 8.36 -24.34
C ALA A 57 -0.76 9.24 -24.30
N ASN A 58 -0.76 10.27 -23.44
CA ASN A 58 0.38 11.18 -23.23
C ASN A 58 1.55 10.52 -22.47
N TRP A 59 1.41 9.29 -21.96
CA TRP A 59 2.50 8.53 -21.32
C TRP A 59 3.28 7.65 -22.31
N LYS A 60 2.80 7.57 -23.55
CA LYS A 60 3.44 6.78 -24.60
C LYS A 60 4.92 7.19 -24.78
N GLY A 61 5.81 6.20 -24.75
CA GLY A 61 7.26 6.42 -24.83
C GLY A 61 7.95 6.66 -23.47
N HIS A 62 7.20 6.87 -22.40
CA HIS A 62 7.72 7.04 -21.05
C HIS A 62 7.24 5.97 -20.07
N CYS A 63 6.39 5.03 -20.54
CA CYS A 63 5.81 3.96 -19.72
C CYS A 63 6.26 2.59 -20.25
N THR A 64 6.82 1.79 -19.35
CA THR A 64 7.15 0.38 -19.58
C THR A 64 6.21 -0.49 -18.76
N VAL A 65 5.62 -1.49 -19.40
CA VAL A 65 4.70 -2.45 -18.75
C VAL A 65 5.36 -3.82 -18.68
N PHE A 66 5.39 -4.40 -17.49
CA PHE A 66 5.82 -5.76 -17.23
C PHE A 66 4.56 -6.62 -17.03
N VAL A 67 4.18 -7.39 -18.04
CA VAL A 67 3.05 -8.32 -17.95
C VAL A 67 3.57 -9.68 -17.51
N ASN A 68 3.27 -10.05 -16.27
CA ASN A 68 3.83 -11.24 -15.64
C ASN A 68 3.10 -12.51 -16.07
N THR A 69 3.83 -13.46 -16.66
CA THR A 69 3.33 -14.78 -16.99
C THR A 69 4.43 -15.82 -16.72
N PRO A 70 4.28 -16.68 -15.71
CA PRO A 70 3.15 -16.80 -14.78
C PRO A 70 3.05 -15.63 -13.77
N LYS A 71 1.94 -15.57 -13.04
CA LYS A 71 1.72 -14.62 -11.94
C LYS A 71 2.82 -14.73 -10.89
N LEU A 72 3.39 -13.59 -10.49
CA LEU A 72 4.48 -13.51 -9.51
C LEU A 72 4.01 -13.27 -8.07
N GLY A 73 2.87 -12.59 -7.90
CA GLY A 73 2.41 -12.03 -6.64
C GLY A 73 2.95 -10.62 -6.39
N GLN A 74 2.25 -9.88 -5.53
CA GLN A 74 2.45 -8.43 -5.35
C GLN A 74 3.91 -8.05 -5.04
N LEU A 75 4.53 -8.68 -4.05
CA LEU A 75 5.89 -8.29 -3.63
C LEU A 75 6.96 -8.62 -4.69
N ALA A 76 6.85 -9.75 -5.38
CA ALA A 76 7.77 -10.09 -6.45
C ALA A 76 7.57 -9.20 -7.69
N SER A 77 6.34 -8.79 -7.98
CA SER A 77 6.04 -7.79 -9.02
C SER A 77 6.65 -6.43 -8.69
N ILE A 78 6.61 -6.02 -7.42
CA ILE A 78 7.29 -4.81 -6.95
C ILE A 78 8.81 -4.93 -7.13
N ASP A 79 9.42 -6.04 -6.71
CA ASP A 79 10.86 -6.26 -6.86
C ASP A 79 11.30 -6.19 -8.33
N LEU A 80 10.50 -6.75 -9.24
CA LEU A 80 10.76 -6.70 -10.69
C LEU A 80 10.86 -5.24 -11.18
N ALA A 81 9.87 -4.41 -10.84
CA ALA A 81 9.83 -3.02 -11.25
C ALA A 81 10.90 -2.17 -10.54
N TYR A 82 11.05 -2.33 -9.22
CA TYR A 82 12.02 -1.56 -8.43
C TYR A 82 13.47 -1.88 -8.82
N GLY A 83 13.74 -3.10 -9.25
CA GLY A 83 15.05 -3.50 -9.80
C GLY A 83 15.46 -2.75 -11.08
N GLN A 84 14.49 -2.16 -11.80
CA GLN A 84 14.75 -1.35 -12.99
C GLN A 84 14.95 0.14 -12.69
N VAL A 85 14.50 0.62 -11.53
CA VAL A 85 14.55 2.02 -11.14
C VAL A 85 15.99 2.49 -10.98
N LYS A 86 16.31 3.64 -11.59
CA LYS A 86 17.62 4.30 -11.52
C LYS A 86 17.56 5.66 -10.80
N THR A 87 16.37 6.17 -10.56
CA THR A 87 16.17 7.43 -9.85
C THR A 87 16.29 7.27 -8.34
N PRO A 88 16.72 8.31 -7.61
CA PRO A 88 16.79 8.28 -6.14
C PRO A 88 15.45 8.01 -5.45
N TYR A 89 14.34 8.41 -6.07
CA TYR A 89 13.00 8.28 -5.52
C TYR A 89 12.11 7.43 -6.39
N ILE A 90 11.23 6.69 -5.73
CA ILE A 90 10.13 5.92 -6.31
C ILE A 90 8.83 6.51 -5.78
N PHE A 91 7.93 6.94 -6.65
CA PHE A 91 6.54 7.11 -6.25
C PHE A 91 5.83 5.79 -6.52
N HIS A 92 5.43 5.10 -5.46
CA HIS A 92 4.70 3.84 -5.56
C HIS A 92 3.20 4.09 -5.50
N CYS A 93 2.44 3.34 -6.29
CA CYS A 93 0.99 3.34 -6.29
C CYS A 93 0.45 1.94 -6.63
N GLU A 94 -0.74 1.61 -6.14
CA GLU A 94 -1.53 0.46 -6.59
C GLU A 94 -2.62 0.92 -7.57
N ASP A 95 -3.35 -0.01 -8.18
CA ASP A 95 -4.33 0.27 -9.24
C ASP A 95 -5.70 0.78 -8.76
N ASP A 96 -5.91 1.01 -7.47
CA ASP A 96 -7.22 1.33 -6.88
C ASP A 96 -7.23 2.60 -6.02
N TRP A 97 -6.53 3.63 -6.48
CA TRP A 97 -6.44 4.92 -5.80
C TRP A 97 -6.92 6.08 -6.68
N GLN A 98 -7.62 7.02 -6.09
CA GLN A 98 -8.00 8.27 -6.73
C GLN A 98 -7.24 9.44 -6.09
N PHE A 99 -6.46 10.15 -6.90
CA PHE A 99 -5.79 11.38 -6.51
C PHE A 99 -6.75 12.55 -6.70
N TYR A 100 -6.71 13.55 -5.81
CA TYR A 100 -7.63 14.70 -5.87
C TYR A 100 -7.02 16.04 -5.44
N ARG A 101 -5.77 16.07 -5.02
CA ARG A 101 -5.03 17.27 -4.63
C ARG A 101 -3.65 17.32 -5.30
N PRO A 102 -3.21 18.49 -5.83
CA PRO A 102 -1.83 18.64 -6.32
C PRO A 102 -0.79 18.80 -5.18
N GLY A 103 0.49 18.77 -5.53
CA GLY A 103 1.62 19.07 -4.63
C GLY A 103 2.03 17.93 -3.70
N PHE A 104 1.36 16.79 -3.71
CA PHE A 104 1.61 15.67 -2.78
C PHE A 104 2.99 15.02 -2.97
N VAL A 105 3.53 15.04 -4.17
CA VAL A 105 4.88 14.51 -4.47
C VAL A 105 5.95 15.46 -3.95
N GLU A 106 5.78 16.75 -4.22
CA GLU A 106 6.69 17.81 -3.79
C GLU A 106 6.74 17.92 -2.26
N ASP A 107 5.57 17.89 -1.60
CA ASP A 107 5.43 17.88 -0.15
C ASP A 107 6.18 16.67 0.43
N SER A 108 5.91 15.47 -0.09
CA SER A 108 6.58 14.23 0.35
C SER A 108 8.09 14.29 0.16
N ARG A 109 8.55 14.81 -0.98
CA ARG A 109 9.96 14.95 -1.28
C ARG A 109 10.65 15.91 -0.32
N SER A 110 10.03 17.08 -0.04
CA SER A 110 10.56 18.09 0.89
C SER A 110 10.75 17.50 2.29
N ILE A 111 9.80 16.72 2.78
CA ILE A 111 9.90 16.01 4.07
C ILE A 111 11.03 14.98 4.04
N LEU A 112 11.06 14.10 3.05
CA LEU A 112 12.02 13.00 2.99
C LEU A 112 13.46 13.49 2.78
N GLN A 113 13.67 14.62 2.10
CA GLN A 113 15.01 15.18 1.89
C GLN A 113 15.70 15.61 3.18
N VAL A 114 14.94 16.12 4.15
CA VAL A 114 15.49 16.63 5.40
C VAL A 114 15.39 15.66 6.59
N SER A 115 14.71 14.52 6.39
CA SER A 115 14.41 13.57 7.47
C SER A 115 14.79 12.14 7.08
N PRO A 116 16.07 11.75 7.25
CA PRO A 116 16.53 10.41 6.83
C PRO A 116 15.92 9.26 7.64
N HIS A 117 15.36 9.53 8.83
CA HIS A 117 14.67 8.56 9.66
C HIS A 117 13.19 8.33 9.26
N LEU A 118 12.65 9.18 8.40
CA LEU A 118 11.30 8.97 7.86
C LEU A 118 11.39 8.10 6.62
N LEU A 119 10.70 6.98 6.64
CA LEU A 119 10.61 6.02 5.54
C LEU A 119 9.65 6.49 4.45
N GLN A 120 8.51 7.05 4.86
CA GLN A 120 7.37 7.26 4.00
C GLN A 120 6.50 8.41 4.50
N VAL A 121 5.89 9.12 3.56
CA VAL A 121 4.85 10.12 3.81
C VAL A 121 3.53 9.56 3.30
N TRP A 122 2.55 9.44 4.19
CA TRP A 122 1.23 8.95 3.86
C TRP A 122 0.34 10.07 3.33
N LEU A 123 -0.49 9.74 2.34
CA LEU A 123 -1.32 10.67 1.60
C LEU A 123 -2.82 10.51 1.89
N ARG A 124 -3.18 9.48 2.68
CA ARG A 124 -4.56 9.13 3.03
C ARG A 124 -5.13 10.06 4.07
N SER A 125 -6.43 10.31 4.01
CA SER A 125 -7.14 11.04 5.05
C SER A 125 -7.10 10.29 6.39
N TYR A 126 -6.68 10.97 7.45
CA TYR A 126 -6.76 10.36 8.77
C TYR A 126 -8.21 10.21 9.23
N ALA A 127 -8.99 11.28 9.18
CA ALA A 127 -10.35 11.32 9.74
C ALA A 127 -11.33 10.45 8.95
N HIS A 128 -11.22 10.43 7.61
CA HIS A 128 -12.20 9.77 6.75
C HIS A 128 -11.77 8.37 6.28
N ASP A 129 -10.55 7.92 6.62
CA ASP A 129 -10.02 6.64 6.18
C ASP A 129 -9.23 5.91 7.28
N LEU A 130 -8.09 6.46 7.73
CA LEU A 130 -7.20 5.75 8.67
C LEU A 130 -7.86 5.47 10.01
N ALA A 131 -8.55 6.44 10.59
CA ALA A 131 -9.24 6.28 11.88
C ALA A 131 -10.35 5.21 11.83
N ILE A 132 -10.95 4.99 10.65
CA ILE A 132 -12.01 4.03 10.44
C ILE A 132 -11.45 2.62 10.16
N HIS A 133 -10.50 2.52 9.22
CA HIS A 133 -10.01 1.23 8.71
C HIS A 133 -8.74 0.73 9.43
N SER A 134 -8.07 1.59 10.18
CA SER A 134 -6.83 1.30 10.91
C SER A 134 -6.84 1.98 12.28
N PRO A 135 -7.83 1.69 13.16
CA PRO A 135 -8.05 2.43 14.42
C PRO A 135 -6.91 2.30 15.43
N TYR A 136 -5.93 1.44 15.18
CA TYR A 136 -4.69 1.28 15.94
C TYR A 136 -3.61 2.28 15.54
N ILE A 137 -3.86 3.13 14.53
CA ILE A 137 -2.96 4.22 14.11
C ILE A 137 -3.49 5.53 14.68
N HIS A 138 -2.60 6.27 15.33
CA HIS A 138 -2.89 7.58 15.93
C HIS A 138 -1.96 8.64 15.38
N LEU A 139 -2.41 9.90 15.41
CA LEU A 139 -1.57 11.04 15.09
C LEU A 139 -0.75 11.46 16.31
N GLY A 140 0.54 11.72 16.12
CA GLY A 140 1.34 12.47 17.08
C GLY A 140 1.10 13.98 16.96
N ASP A 141 1.89 14.78 17.67
CA ASP A 141 1.80 16.24 17.62
C ASP A 141 2.12 16.77 16.21
N ARG A 142 1.40 17.81 15.82
CA ARG A 142 1.62 18.50 14.54
C ARG A 142 3.06 19.01 14.43
N GLN A 143 3.70 18.72 13.31
CA GLN A 143 5.05 19.15 12.99
C GLN A 143 5.10 19.90 11.66
N VAL A 144 6.18 20.66 11.45
CA VAL A 144 6.51 21.23 10.14
C VAL A 144 7.90 20.73 9.77
N ILE A 145 7.96 19.88 8.75
CA ILE A 145 9.20 19.23 8.30
C ILE A 145 9.45 19.61 6.85
N GLY A 146 10.62 20.15 6.54
CA GLY A 146 10.92 20.65 5.19
C GLY A 146 9.95 21.74 4.70
N GLY A 147 9.38 22.52 5.64
CA GLY A 147 8.37 23.54 5.36
C GLY A 147 6.93 23.00 5.18
N VAL A 148 6.72 21.68 5.32
CA VAL A 148 5.44 21.01 5.09
C VAL A 148 4.80 20.59 6.41
N PRO A 149 3.53 20.96 6.69
CA PRO A 149 2.79 20.50 7.86
C PRO A 149 2.42 19.03 7.74
N CYS A 150 2.74 18.28 8.80
CA CYS A 150 2.50 16.83 8.85
C CYS A 150 2.35 16.35 10.30
N TYR A 151 1.92 15.10 10.45
CA TYR A 151 1.74 14.44 11.74
C TYR A 151 2.51 13.12 11.77
N PRO A 152 3.30 12.81 12.82
CA PRO A 152 3.83 11.47 13.04
C PRO A 152 2.70 10.45 13.10
N LEU A 153 2.90 9.30 12.46
CA LEU A 153 2.01 8.15 12.61
C LEU A 153 2.53 7.27 13.74
N LEU A 154 1.72 7.13 14.77
CA LEU A 154 1.97 6.28 15.92
C LEU A 154 1.08 5.04 15.83
N SER A 155 1.56 3.89 16.31
CA SER A 155 0.79 2.64 16.27
C SER A 155 0.87 1.92 17.61
N GLU A 156 -0.28 1.42 18.08
CA GLU A 156 -0.36 0.52 19.24
C GLU A 156 0.13 -0.90 18.91
N LYS A 157 0.24 -1.24 17.61
CA LYS A 157 0.73 -2.54 17.15
C LYS A 157 2.21 -2.46 16.83
N ALA A 158 3.03 -3.18 17.59
CA ALA A 158 4.49 -3.23 17.39
C ALA A 158 4.90 -3.71 15.99
N GLU A 159 4.08 -4.55 15.34
CA GLU A 159 4.35 -5.07 14.00
C GLU A 159 3.90 -4.13 12.87
N TRP A 160 3.34 -2.95 13.19
CA TRP A 160 2.80 -2.04 12.18
C TRP A 160 3.14 -0.59 12.52
N GLN A 161 4.33 -0.13 12.18
CA GLN A 161 4.82 1.16 12.67
C GLN A 161 5.09 2.21 11.59
N SER A 162 5.28 1.85 10.32
CA SER A 162 5.69 2.87 9.36
C SER A 162 5.48 2.53 7.89
N PHE A 163 5.59 1.27 7.51
CA PHE A 163 5.57 0.86 6.12
C PHE A 163 4.17 0.49 5.66
N SER A 164 3.81 0.98 4.46
CA SER A 164 2.64 0.56 3.71
C SER A 164 2.94 0.54 2.22
N LEU A 165 2.26 -0.35 1.47
CA LEU A 165 2.27 -0.35 0.01
C LEU A 165 1.33 0.69 -0.60
N ASN A 166 0.58 1.41 0.21
CA ASN A 166 -0.26 2.52 -0.23
C ASN A 166 0.56 3.59 -0.98
N PRO A 167 -0.10 4.45 -1.79
CA PRO A 167 0.57 5.49 -2.55
C PRO A 167 1.48 6.37 -1.71
N GLY A 168 2.67 6.63 -2.21
CA GLY A 168 3.61 7.53 -1.56
C GLY A 168 5.01 7.49 -2.16
N LEU A 169 5.74 8.55 -1.88
CA LEU A 169 7.14 8.69 -2.27
C LEU A 169 8.03 7.89 -1.32
N ARG A 170 9.06 7.24 -1.88
CA ARG A 170 10.05 6.42 -1.15
C ARG A 170 11.43 6.66 -1.72
N ARG A 171 12.46 6.49 -0.91
CA ARG A 171 13.82 6.44 -1.43
C ARG A 171 14.11 5.05 -1.98
N LEU A 172 14.76 4.97 -3.13
CA LEU A 172 15.29 3.70 -3.66
C LEU A 172 16.25 3.04 -2.66
N SER A 173 17.06 3.83 -1.96
CA SER A 173 17.99 3.32 -0.95
C SER A 173 17.30 2.63 0.23
N ASP A 174 16.10 3.07 0.64
CA ASP A 174 15.35 2.40 1.70
C ASP A 174 14.80 1.04 1.24
N TYR A 175 14.38 0.92 -0.02
CA TYR A 175 14.06 -0.38 -0.60
C TYR A 175 15.28 -1.30 -0.58
N GLN A 176 16.44 -0.83 -1.04
CA GLN A 176 17.67 -1.62 -1.13
C GLN A 176 18.13 -2.19 0.22
N ARG A 177 17.79 -1.54 1.35
CA ARG A 177 18.09 -2.04 2.71
C ARG A 177 17.28 -3.29 3.08
N CYS A 178 16.16 -3.52 2.43
CA CYS A 178 15.25 -4.63 2.72
C CYS A 178 14.96 -5.52 1.49
N ALA A 179 15.59 -5.25 0.35
CA ALA A 179 15.39 -6.04 -0.87
C ALA A 179 15.92 -7.49 -0.73
N PRO A 180 15.29 -8.47 -1.40
CA PRO A 180 14.03 -8.30 -2.12
C PRO A 180 12.81 -8.35 -1.17
N PHE A 181 11.75 -7.61 -1.50
CA PHE A 181 10.50 -7.63 -0.72
C PHE A 181 9.81 -8.99 -0.75
N SER A 182 9.98 -9.75 -1.83
CA SER A 182 9.45 -11.11 -1.98
C SER A 182 10.03 -12.13 -0.98
N ALA A 183 11.14 -11.81 -0.30
CA ALA A 183 11.67 -12.62 0.80
C ALA A 183 10.83 -12.54 2.08
N TYR A 184 9.91 -11.58 2.17
CA TYR A 184 9.07 -11.37 3.36
C TYR A 184 7.67 -11.96 3.18
N ALA A 185 7.06 -12.37 4.29
CA ALA A 185 5.72 -12.97 4.30
C ALA A 185 4.57 -11.96 4.08
N GLY A 186 4.86 -10.77 3.57
CA GLY A 186 3.89 -9.72 3.27
C GLY A 186 4.22 -8.38 3.93
N GLU A 187 3.36 -7.39 3.72
CA GLU A 187 3.51 -6.01 4.18
C GLU A 187 3.80 -5.88 5.69
N LYS A 188 3.15 -6.67 6.53
CA LYS A 188 3.39 -6.65 7.98
C LYS A 188 4.82 -7.04 8.37
N ALA A 189 5.40 -8.03 7.66
CA ALA A 189 6.78 -8.45 7.92
C ALA A 189 7.77 -7.36 7.48
N LEU A 190 7.50 -6.70 6.35
CA LEU A 190 8.25 -5.53 5.89
C LEU A 190 8.14 -4.36 6.88
N SER A 191 6.93 -4.05 7.35
CA SER A 191 6.71 -2.98 8.33
C SER A 191 7.51 -3.22 9.62
N ARG A 192 7.52 -4.46 10.13
CA ARG A 192 8.35 -4.84 11.27
C ARG A 192 9.84 -4.65 10.98
N ARG A 193 10.29 -5.08 9.80
CA ARG A 193 11.70 -4.93 9.41
C ARG A 193 12.14 -3.48 9.35
N TYR A 194 11.32 -2.59 8.82
CA TYR A 194 11.62 -1.15 8.80
C TYR A 194 11.57 -0.52 10.20
N ALA A 195 10.68 -0.98 11.06
CA ALA A 195 10.65 -0.56 12.48
C ALA A 195 11.93 -0.96 13.23
N GLU A 196 12.47 -2.17 12.99
CA GLU A 196 13.78 -2.61 13.52
C GLU A 196 14.95 -1.71 13.05
N LEU A 197 14.80 -1.05 11.91
CA LEU A 197 15.74 -0.07 11.39
C LEU A 197 15.49 1.34 11.93
N ASN A 198 14.56 1.50 12.90
CA ASN A 198 14.13 2.78 13.49
C ASN A 198 13.59 3.77 12.45
N LEU A 199 12.96 3.27 11.39
CA LEU A 199 12.31 4.09 10.38
C LEU A 199 10.84 4.27 10.73
N THR A 200 10.37 5.51 10.64
CA THR A 200 8.99 5.91 10.98
C THR A 200 8.28 6.54 9.78
N ALA A 201 7.02 6.88 9.92
CA ALA A 201 6.25 7.55 8.89
C ALA A 201 5.49 8.76 9.45
N VAL A 202 5.19 9.69 8.56
CA VAL A 202 4.28 10.81 8.81
C VAL A 202 3.12 10.76 7.83
N THR A 203 2.02 11.44 8.15
CA THR A 203 0.97 11.75 7.19
C THR A 203 0.91 13.25 6.95
N LEU A 204 0.58 13.68 5.72
CA LEU A 204 0.37 15.09 5.41
C LEU A 204 -0.85 15.63 6.17
N GLU A 205 -0.82 16.91 6.55
CA GLU A 205 -2.00 17.60 7.08
C GLU A 205 -3.13 17.67 6.05
N GLY A 206 -2.79 17.91 4.77
CA GLY A 206 -3.71 17.83 3.65
C GLY A 206 -3.58 16.47 2.94
N ASP A 207 -4.59 15.63 3.05
CA ASP A 207 -4.68 14.37 2.32
C ASP A 207 -4.76 14.58 0.79
N ALA A 208 -4.46 13.56 0.02
CA ALA A 208 -4.37 13.67 -1.44
C ALA A 208 -4.94 12.47 -2.20
N VAL A 209 -5.28 11.38 -1.50
CA VAL A 209 -5.74 10.14 -2.12
C VAL A 209 -6.93 9.53 -1.40
N LEU A 210 -7.80 8.90 -2.19
CA LEU A 210 -8.92 8.08 -1.71
C LEU A 210 -8.74 6.66 -2.25
N HIS A 211 -8.92 5.65 -1.39
CA HIS A 211 -8.95 4.26 -1.80
C HIS A 211 -10.31 3.91 -2.43
N THR A 212 -10.30 3.42 -3.66
CA THR A 212 -11.51 3.11 -4.44
C THR A 212 -11.76 1.60 -4.58
N GLY A 213 -10.81 0.77 -4.16
CA GLY A 213 -10.83 -0.68 -4.31
C GLY A 213 -11.56 -1.48 -3.23
N PHE A 214 -12.32 -0.84 -2.34
CA PHE A 214 -13.07 -1.55 -1.30
C PHE A 214 -14.01 -2.61 -1.90
N GLY A 215 -13.79 -3.87 -1.54
CA GLY A 215 -14.58 -5.00 -2.03
C GLY A 215 -14.10 -5.66 -3.32
N SER A 216 -13.10 -5.10 -4.00
CA SER A 216 -12.58 -5.59 -5.29
C SER A 216 -11.24 -6.33 -5.18
N HIS A 217 -10.94 -6.94 -4.03
CA HIS A 217 -9.67 -7.65 -3.83
C HIS A 217 -9.53 -8.87 -4.74
N VAL A 218 -8.47 -8.90 -5.54
CA VAL A 218 -8.07 -10.08 -6.31
C VAL A 218 -7.42 -11.09 -5.37
N THR A 219 -8.21 -12.05 -4.89
CA THR A 219 -7.69 -13.17 -4.10
C THR A 219 -7.43 -14.37 -5.00
N LEU A 220 -6.25 -14.98 -4.89
CA LEU A 220 -5.95 -16.25 -5.54
C LEU A 220 -6.97 -17.31 -5.11
N PRO A 221 -7.36 -18.23 -6.01
CA PRO A 221 -8.25 -19.35 -5.68
C PRO A 221 -7.79 -20.13 -4.46
N GLU A 222 -6.49 -20.35 -4.32
CA GLU A 222 -5.86 -21.03 -3.16
C GLU A 222 -5.98 -20.22 -1.87
N GLU A 223 -5.78 -18.90 -1.93
CA GLU A 223 -5.97 -18.01 -0.78
C GLU A 223 -7.44 -17.91 -0.38
N ARG A 224 -8.35 -17.93 -1.35
CA ARG A 224 -9.81 -17.97 -1.12
C ARG A 224 -10.17 -19.24 -0.37
N GLN A 225 -9.70 -20.40 -0.84
CA GLN A 225 -9.90 -21.70 -0.18
C GLN A 225 -9.28 -21.72 1.24
N ARG A 226 -8.07 -21.15 1.42
CA ARG A 226 -7.41 -21.06 2.72
C ARG A 226 -8.19 -20.18 3.70
N LYS A 227 -8.70 -19.03 3.24
CA LYS A 227 -9.57 -18.14 4.03
C LYS A 227 -10.89 -18.81 4.39
N GLU A 228 -11.50 -19.55 3.47
CA GLU A 228 -12.72 -20.31 3.71
C GLU A 228 -12.52 -21.43 4.72
N ARG A 229 -11.46 -22.25 4.58
CA ARG A 229 -11.08 -23.28 5.55
C ARG A 229 -10.81 -22.70 6.93
N ARG A 230 -10.16 -21.54 7.01
CA ARG A 230 -9.93 -20.84 8.29
C ARG A 230 -11.26 -20.39 8.92
N ARG A 231 -12.17 -19.76 8.14
CA ARG A 231 -13.50 -19.35 8.60
C ARG A 231 -14.33 -20.54 9.06
N GLN A 232 -14.30 -21.66 8.35
CA GLN A 232 -14.99 -22.90 8.77
C GLN A 232 -14.42 -23.42 10.08
N ARG A 233 -13.11 -23.46 10.22
CA ARG A 233 -12.46 -23.90 11.47
C ARG A 233 -12.79 -23.01 12.66
N ASP A 234 -12.84 -21.70 12.45
CA ASP A 234 -13.19 -20.75 13.50
C ASP A 234 -14.67 -20.86 13.88
N ARG A 235 -15.58 -21.07 12.91
CA ARG A 235 -17.00 -21.40 13.17
C ARG A 235 -17.15 -22.70 13.95
N MET A 236 -16.42 -23.74 13.61
CA MET A 236 -16.45 -25.01 14.33
C MET A 236 -15.96 -24.86 15.77
N LYS A 237 -14.93 -24.06 16.02
CA LYS A 237 -14.47 -23.75 17.38
C LYS A 237 -15.53 -23.03 18.20
N ILE A 238 -16.20 -22.03 17.63
CA ILE A 238 -17.28 -21.30 18.29
C ILE A 238 -18.43 -22.25 18.62
N LEU A 239 -18.82 -23.11 17.67
CA LEU A 239 -19.88 -24.11 17.88
C LEU A 239 -19.52 -25.11 18.99
N SER A 240 -18.25 -25.56 19.01
CA SER A 240 -17.77 -26.47 20.07
C SER A 240 -17.81 -25.84 21.46
N VAL A 241 -17.44 -24.56 21.56
CA VAL A 241 -17.51 -23.82 22.83
C VAL A 241 -18.97 -23.63 23.29
N LEU A 242 -19.87 -23.30 22.35
CA LEU A 242 -21.31 -23.17 22.67
C LEU A 242 -21.92 -24.51 23.09
N LEU A 243 -21.60 -25.62 22.44
CA LEU A 243 -22.06 -26.96 22.80
C LEU A 243 -21.54 -27.39 24.17
N LEU A 244 -20.26 -27.10 24.48
CA LEU A 244 -19.69 -27.36 25.81
C LEU A 244 -20.42 -26.54 26.91
N GLY A 245 -20.70 -25.27 26.60
CA GLY A 245 -21.45 -24.39 27.52
C GLY A 245 -22.86 -24.88 27.82
N VAL A 246 -23.56 -25.39 26.80
CA VAL A 246 -24.92 -25.97 26.96
C VAL A 246 -24.84 -27.26 27.75
N LEU A 247 -23.88 -28.16 27.53
CA LEU A 247 -23.73 -29.41 28.27
C LEU A 247 -23.36 -29.17 29.73
N LEU A 248 -22.51 -28.20 30.03
CA LEU A 248 -22.16 -27.82 31.40
C LEU A 248 -23.34 -27.13 32.11
N GLY A 249 -24.11 -26.29 31.40
CA GLY A 249 -25.30 -25.65 31.94
C GLY A 249 -26.44 -26.66 32.27
N ALA A 250 -26.62 -27.67 31.41
CA ALA A 250 -27.61 -28.74 31.63
C ALA A 250 -27.21 -29.70 32.80
N GLY A 251 -25.87 -29.89 33.01
CA GLY A 251 -25.39 -30.71 34.13
C GLY A 251 -25.58 -30.10 35.52
N ILE A 252 -25.61 -28.78 35.63
CA ILE A 252 -25.82 -28.06 36.89
C ILE A 252 -27.31 -28.07 37.27
N GLY A 253 -28.23 -28.12 36.30
CA GLY A 253 -29.68 -28.21 36.55
C GLY A 253 -30.14 -29.57 37.08
N TYR A 254 -29.37 -30.65 36.90
CA TYR A 254 -29.72 -32.00 37.31
C TYR A 254 -29.23 -32.37 38.74
N ILE A 255 -28.40 -31.54 39.35
CA ILE A 255 -27.87 -31.76 40.73
C ILE A 255 -28.67 -30.93 41.76
N ALA A 256 -29.57 -30.04 41.31
CA ALA A 256 -30.37 -29.15 42.18
C ALA A 256 -31.85 -29.50 42.27
N SER A 257 -32.27 -30.74 41.84
CA SER A 257 -33.64 -31.24 41.99
C SER A 257 -33.71 -32.45 42.90
#